data_70a102b3b1636b6f54304f2789d0b450
#
_entry.id   70a102b3b1636b6f54304f2789d0b450
#
_cell.length_a   1.000
_cell.length_b   1.000
_cell.length_c   1.000
_cell.angle_alpha   90.00
_cell.angle_beta   90.00
_cell.angle_gamma   90.00
#
_symmetry.space_group_name_H-M   'P 1'
#
loop_
_entity.id
_entity.type
_entity.pdbx_description
1 polymer ?
#
loop_
_entity_poly.entity_id
_entity_poly.type
_entity_poly.pdbx_seq_one_letter_code
_entity_poly.pdbx_strand_id
1 'polypeptide(L)'
;MKNYSIALLALISLAVAGCGKKAGIVCTVKQAPENEFTVRQLNMNVYDILDTVKSDRNGVIKYSINLESGQPEFVYLFRGEKQVAALLLEAGENAVVEADTTGNYTVSGSEGSSKLKEVNDRFAAFMLQMRQDVAAADNKAASQHYVNYYRESVKYILSNPYSLTVIPVLYQQINESSPIFSQSTDAIYFRRACDSLKTVYPDSKYVKALESETARREKVLSLNASLDQARESGFPDISIADINGNKVALSSVDAKVILLYFWTAADAEQRIVNTESLMPLYKEFHSKGFEIYSVCVDVDKAEWASCIRSQELPWINVNDGLGVASNALALYNVATLPATFIIVDGELTGISSTSEAEFRRELAGLLK
;
A
#
# COMPACT_ATOMS: atom_id res chain seq x y z
N MET A 1 -66.89 3.81 -31.26
CA MET A 1 -66.24 2.66 -30.62
C MET A 1 -64.76 2.70 -31.02
N LYS A 2 -63.90 3.15 -30.14
CA LYS A 2 -62.44 3.29 -30.40
C LYS A 2 -61.73 2.17 -29.68
N ASN A 3 -61.07 1.30 -30.45
CA ASN A 3 -60.21 0.24 -29.92
C ASN A 3 -58.87 0.80 -29.50
N TYR A 4 -58.50 0.70 -28.25
CA TYR A 4 -57.16 0.94 -27.74
C TYR A 4 -56.39 -0.35 -27.70
N SER A 5 -55.40 -0.48 -28.60
CA SER A 5 -54.40 -1.54 -28.53
C SER A 5 -53.36 -1.21 -27.49
N ILE A 6 -53.26 -1.97 -26.43
CA ILE A 6 -52.19 -1.86 -25.41
C ILE A 6 -50.99 -2.62 -25.97
N ALA A 7 -49.92 -1.89 -26.34
CA ALA A 7 -48.64 -2.47 -26.68
C ALA A 7 -47.88 -2.78 -25.36
N LEU A 8 -47.74 -4.10 -25.08
CA LEU A 8 -46.93 -4.60 -23.97
C LEU A 8 -45.46 -4.55 -24.38
N LEU A 9 -44.71 -3.56 -23.89
CA LEU A 9 -43.25 -3.51 -24.02
C LEU A 9 -42.65 -4.53 -23.02
N ALA A 10 -42.24 -5.69 -23.54
CA ALA A 10 -41.41 -6.62 -22.79
C ALA A 10 -40.01 -6.08 -22.71
N LEU A 11 -39.60 -5.59 -21.52
CA LEU A 11 -38.20 -5.34 -21.18
C LEU A 11 -37.48 -6.69 -21.13
N ILE A 12 -36.71 -6.99 -22.16
CA ILE A 12 -35.74 -8.10 -22.13
C ILE A 12 -34.53 -7.55 -21.38
N SER A 13 -34.44 -7.86 -20.09
CA SER A 13 -33.21 -7.73 -19.33
C SER A 13 -32.21 -8.74 -19.90
N LEU A 14 -31.26 -8.28 -20.72
CA LEU A 14 -30.07 -9.05 -21.05
C LEU A 14 -29.27 -9.21 -19.74
N ALA A 15 -29.48 -10.34 -19.06
CA ALA A 15 -28.48 -10.85 -18.13
C ALA A 15 -27.28 -11.22 -18.99
N VAL A 16 -26.23 -10.39 -18.98
CA VAL A 16 -24.92 -10.77 -19.45
C VAL A 16 -24.40 -11.83 -18.46
N ALA A 17 -24.79 -13.08 -18.70
CA ALA A 17 -24.12 -14.21 -18.09
C ALA A 17 -22.71 -14.19 -18.65
N GLY A 18 -21.73 -13.79 -17.82
CA GLY A 18 -20.31 -13.88 -18.13
C GLY A 18 -20.00 -15.35 -18.46
N CYS A 19 -19.94 -15.67 -19.75
CA CYS A 19 -19.60 -17.01 -20.21
C CYS A 19 -18.11 -17.18 -19.99
N GLY A 20 -17.71 -17.70 -18.84
CA GLY A 20 -16.32 -18.07 -18.54
C GLY A 20 -15.83 -19.03 -19.62
N LYS A 21 -14.73 -18.69 -20.29
CA LYS A 21 -14.07 -19.60 -21.23
C LYS A 21 -13.04 -20.43 -20.47
N LYS A 22 -12.92 -21.70 -20.83
CA LYS A 22 -11.89 -22.56 -20.26
C LYS A 22 -10.52 -22.18 -20.81
N ALA A 23 -9.53 -22.08 -19.94
CA ALA A 23 -8.12 -22.13 -20.31
C ALA A 23 -7.62 -23.57 -20.11
N GLY A 24 -6.86 -24.07 -21.07
CA GLY A 24 -6.30 -25.42 -21.05
C GLY A 24 -4.82 -25.43 -20.69
N ILE A 25 -4.40 -26.46 -19.99
CA ILE A 25 -2.99 -26.76 -19.71
C ILE A 25 -2.71 -28.19 -20.18
N VAL A 26 -1.72 -28.33 -21.03
CA VAL A 26 -1.12 -29.63 -21.36
C VAL A 26 0.36 -29.57 -20.93
N CYS A 27 0.69 -30.28 -19.86
CA CYS A 27 2.06 -30.30 -19.34
C CYS A 27 2.65 -31.70 -19.45
N THR A 28 3.83 -31.81 -20.07
CA THR A 28 4.56 -33.06 -20.19
C THR A 28 5.79 -33.04 -19.27
N VAL A 29 5.85 -33.98 -18.34
CA VAL A 29 6.99 -34.22 -17.43
C VAL A 29 7.47 -35.64 -17.63
N LYS A 30 8.34 -35.85 -18.61
CA LYS A 30 8.74 -37.20 -19.06
C LYS A 30 9.35 -38.06 -17.95
N GLN A 31 10.00 -37.46 -16.96
CA GLN A 31 10.65 -38.14 -15.84
C GLN A 31 9.69 -38.50 -14.70
N ALA A 32 8.40 -38.18 -14.82
CA ALA A 32 7.41 -38.41 -13.78
C ALA A 32 6.11 -39.02 -14.33
N PRO A 33 6.15 -40.23 -14.97
CA PRO A 33 4.95 -40.94 -15.38
C PRO A 33 4.16 -41.42 -14.15
N GLU A 34 2.85 -41.39 -14.25
CA GLU A 34 1.90 -41.86 -13.22
C GLU A 34 2.10 -41.22 -11.82
N ASN A 35 2.69 -40.00 -11.79
CA ASN A 35 2.92 -39.22 -10.58
C ASN A 35 1.77 -38.24 -10.32
N GLU A 36 1.61 -37.89 -9.05
CA GLU A 36 0.67 -36.84 -8.62
C GLU A 36 1.31 -35.45 -8.69
N PHE A 37 0.49 -34.50 -9.15
CA PHE A 37 0.81 -33.08 -9.22
C PHE A 37 -0.34 -32.28 -8.64
N THR A 38 -0.04 -31.19 -7.94
CA THR A 38 -1.06 -30.22 -7.52
C THR A 38 -1.08 -29.04 -8.47
N VAL A 39 -2.28 -28.65 -8.89
CA VAL A 39 -2.54 -27.39 -9.57
C VAL A 39 -2.89 -26.37 -8.49
N ARG A 40 -2.12 -25.32 -8.42
CA ARG A 40 -2.28 -24.29 -7.40
C ARG A 40 -2.52 -22.93 -8.04
N GLN A 41 -3.33 -22.10 -7.41
CA GLN A 41 -3.57 -20.71 -7.81
C GLN A 41 -2.92 -19.77 -6.80
N LEU A 42 -2.31 -18.69 -7.28
CA LEU A 42 -1.80 -17.67 -6.36
C LEU A 42 -2.98 -16.85 -5.82
N ASN A 43 -3.10 -16.79 -4.49
CA ASN A 43 -4.05 -15.96 -3.78
C ASN A 43 -3.27 -15.05 -2.82
N MET A 44 -3.02 -13.81 -3.26
CA MET A 44 -2.09 -12.87 -2.63
C MET A 44 -0.67 -13.45 -2.48
N ASN A 45 -0.32 -13.97 -1.31
CA ASN A 45 0.99 -14.56 -0.96
C ASN A 45 0.92 -16.04 -0.55
N VAL A 46 -0.24 -16.68 -0.74
CA VAL A 46 -0.43 -18.11 -0.47
C VAL A 46 -0.91 -18.83 -1.74
N TYR A 47 -0.69 -20.13 -1.80
CA TYR A 47 -1.18 -20.97 -2.89
C TYR A 47 -2.42 -21.74 -2.43
N ASP A 48 -3.53 -21.50 -3.09
CA ASP A 48 -4.73 -22.33 -2.96
C ASP A 48 -4.60 -23.54 -3.89
N ILE A 49 -4.82 -24.75 -3.38
CA ILE A 49 -4.84 -25.95 -4.19
C ILE A 49 -6.18 -26.01 -4.92
N LEU A 50 -6.14 -25.94 -6.25
CA LEU A 50 -7.31 -26.06 -7.09
C LEU A 50 -7.69 -27.53 -7.33
N ASP A 51 -6.67 -28.37 -7.57
CA ASP A 51 -6.87 -29.77 -7.88
C ASP A 51 -5.58 -30.59 -7.66
N THR A 52 -5.75 -31.90 -7.55
CA THR A 52 -4.66 -32.88 -7.61
C THR A 52 -4.87 -33.75 -8.82
N VAL A 53 -3.94 -33.72 -9.74
CA VAL A 53 -4.00 -34.42 -11.03
C VAL A 53 -2.88 -35.44 -11.15
N LYS A 54 -3.14 -36.54 -11.87
CA LYS A 54 -2.15 -37.56 -12.11
C LYS A 54 -1.67 -37.52 -13.56
N SER A 55 -0.36 -37.56 -13.79
CA SER A 55 0.19 -37.71 -15.14
C SER A 55 -0.12 -39.11 -15.70
N ASP A 56 -0.24 -39.20 -17.01
CA ASP A 56 -0.41 -40.46 -17.69
C ASP A 56 0.93 -41.27 -17.78
N ARG A 57 0.91 -42.43 -18.47
CA ARG A 57 2.11 -43.26 -18.66
C ARG A 57 3.22 -42.60 -19.46
N ASN A 58 2.91 -41.52 -20.16
CA ASN A 58 3.90 -40.70 -20.91
C ASN A 58 4.33 -39.47 -20.13
N GLY A 59 3.86 -39.28 -18.89
CA GLY A 59 4.14 -38.11 -18.07
C GLY A 59 3.30 -36.88 -18.45
N VAL A 60 2.19 -37.06 -19.19
CA VAL A 60 1.34 -35.95 -19.63
C VAL A 60 0.23 -35.66 -18.61
N ILE A 61 0.12 -34.38 -18.24
CA ILE A 61 -0.95 -33.82 -17.42
C ILE A 61 -1.85 -32.99 -18.31
N LYS A 62 -3.16 -33.17 -18.19
CA LYS A 62 -4.17 -32.32 -18.85
C LYS A 62 -5.06 -31.71 -17.79
N TYR A 63 -5.18 -30.40 -17.79
CA TYR A 63 -6.01 -29.67 -16.86
C TYR A 63 -6.74 -28.54 -17.58
N SER A 64 -7.89 -28.14 -17.07
CA SER A 64 -8.59 -26.95 -17.56
C SER A 64 -9.21 -26.18 -16.42
N ILE A 65 -9.09 -24.87 -16.46
CA ILE A 65 -9.63 -23.93 -15.49
C ILE A 65 -10.65 -23.02 -16.16
N ASN A 66 -11.76 -22.72 -15.47
CA ASN A 66 -12.70 -21.70 -15.91
C ASN A 66 -12.19 -20.32 -15.51
N LEU A 67 -12.00 -19.44 -16.49
CA LEU A 67 -11.56 -18.08 -16.27
C LEU A 67 -12.59 -17.11 -16.82
N GLU A 68 -12.76 -16.00 -16.13
CA GLU A 68 -13.55 -14.89 -16.65
C GLU A 68 -12.73 -14.11 -17.70
N SER A 69 -13.41 -13.65 -18.74
CA SER A 69 -12.76 -12.86 -19.79
C SER A 69 -12.18 -11.57 -19.20
N GLY A 70 -10.92 -11.26 -19.50
CA GLY A 70 -10.22 -10.09 -18.98
C GLY A 70 -9.75 -10.20 -17.52
N GLN A 71 -9.81 -11.41 -16.95
CA GLN A 71 -9.26 -11.71 -15.62
C GLN A 71 -8.24 -12.87 -15.70
N PRO A 72 -7.00 -12.59 -16.10
CA PRO A 72 -5.95 -13.60 -16.13
C PRO A 72 -5.60 -14.08 -14.72
N GLU A 73 -5.19 -15.35 -14.63
CA GLU A 73 -4.87 -15.99 -13.35
C GLU A 73 -3.48 -16.60 -13.36
N PHE A 74 -2.76 -16.45 -12.23
CA PHE A 74 -1.50 -17.15 -12.00
C PHE A 74 -1.78 -18.56 -11.51
N VAL A 75 -1.38 -19.55 -12.33
CA VAL A 75 -1.56 -20.98 -12.08
C VAL A 75 -0.21 -21.66 -12.04
N TYR A 76 -0.02 -22.50 -11.04
CA TYR A 76 1.23 -23.18 -10.78
C TYR A 76 1.02 -24.69 -10.75
N LEU A 77 1.99 -25.42 -11.31
CA LEU A 77 2.05 -26.88 -11.21
C LEU A 77 3.16 -27.24 -10.22
N PHE A 78 2.83 -28.08 -9.25
CA PHE A 78 3.78 -28.58 -8.26
C PHE A 78 3.81 -30.10 -8.24
N ARG A 79 5.00 -30.66 -7.99
CA ARG A 79 5.20 -32.06 -7.61
C ARG A 79 5.69 -32.09 -6.17
N GLY A 80 4.83 -32.47 -5.24
CA GLY A 80 5.07 -32.23 -3.83
C GLY A 80 5.24 -30.73 -3.56
N GLU A 81 6.35 -30.33 -2.95
CA GLU A 81 6.68 -28.91 -2.71
C GLU A 81 7.53 -28.27 -3.82
N LYS A 82 7.88 -29.05 -4.85
CA LYS A 82 8.69 -28.53 -5.97
C LYS A 82 7.78 -27.96 -7.05
N GLN A 83 7.94 -26.66 -7.34
CA GLN A 83 7.28 -26.01 -8.47
C GLN A 83 7.90 -26.56 -9.78
N VAL A 84 7.03 -27.02 -10.68
CA VAL A 84 7.37 -27.57 -12.01
C VAL A 84 7.16 -26.54 -13.10
N ALA A 85 6.09 -25.75 -13.01
CA ALA A 85 5.80 -24.67 -13.95
C ALA A 85 5.00 -23.54 -13.26
N ALA A 86 5.13 -22.33 -13.78
CA ALA A 86 4.35 -21.16 -13.44
C ALA A 86 3.74 -20.56 -14.71
N LEU A 87 2.44 -20.34 -14.71
CA LEU A 87 1.66 -19.88 -15.86
C LEU A 87 0.83 -18.65 -15.48
N LEU A 88 0.66 -17.75 -16.44
CA LEU A 88 -0.33 -16.68 -16.39
C LEU A 88 -1.27 -16.90 -17.56
N LEU A 89 -2.49 -17.31 -17.24
CA LEU A 89 -3.47 -17.79 -18.24
C LEU A 89 -4.63 -16.82 -18.39
N GLU A 90 -5.03 -16.61 -19.64
CA GLU A 90 -6.24 -15.89 -19.99
C GLU A 90 -7.34 -16.87 -20.46
N ALA A 91 -8.58 -16.39 -20.40
CA ALA A 91 -9.75 -17.17 -20.85
C ALA A 91 -9.64 -17.53 -22.32
N GLY A 92 -9.68 -18.83 -22.64
CA GLY A 92 -9.61 -19.38 -23.99
C GLY A 92 -8.21 -19.77 -24.45
N GLU A 93 -7.14 -19.49 -23.68
CA GLU A 93 -5.80 -19.94 -24.00
C GLU A 93 -5.61 -21.44 -23.77
N ASN A 94 -4.60 -22.01 -24.47
CA ASN A 94 -4.19 -23.39 -24.30
C ASN A 94 -2.66 -23.43 -24.17
N ALA A 95 -2.17 -23.44 -22.93
CA ALA A 95 -0.76 -23.50 -22.63
C ALA A 95 -0.23 -24.94 -22.83
N VAL A 96 0.82 -25.08 -23.62
CA VAL A 96 1.58 -26.31 -23.78
C VAL A 96 2.92 -26.15 -23.07
N VAL A 97 3.18 -27.02 -22.10
CA VAL A 97 4.36 -26.98 -21.22
C VAL A 97 5.15 -28.27 -21.39
N GLU A 98 6.43 -28.14 -21.60
CA GLU A 98 7.40 -29.24 -21.46
C GLU A 98 8.30 -28.95 -20.27
N ALA A 99 8.27 -29.80 -19.25
CA ALA A 99 8.98 -29.58 -18.00
C ALA A 99 9.79 -30.80 -17.57
N ASP A 100 10.77 -30.55 -16.69
CA ASP A 100 11.46 -31.60 -15.95
C ASP A 100 11.06 -31.58 -14.46
N THR A 101 11.58 -32.54 -13.72
CA THR A 101 11.32 -32.64 -12.27
C THR A 101 12.12 -31.66 -11.43
N THR A 102 13.03 -30.89 -12.03
CA THR A 102 13.89 -29.89 -11.37
C THR A 102 13.29 -28.49 -11.42
N GLY A 103 12.23 -28.27 -12.24
CA GLY A 103 11.54 -26.99 -12.38
C GLY A 103 12.01 -26.18 -13.61
N ASN A 104 12.81 -26.79 -14.52
CA ASN A 104 13.04 -26.20 -15.82
C ASN A 104 11.88 -26.55 -16.74
N TYR A 105 11.35 -25.59 -17.46
CA TYR A 105 10.28 -25.81 -18.40
C TYR A 105 10.34 -24.85 -19.59
N THR A 106 9.65 -25.23 -20.66
CA THR A 106 9.29 -24.34 -21.77
C THR A 106 7.77 -24.22 -21.82
N VAL A 107 7.28 -23.12 -22.34
CA VAL A 107 5.84 -22.89 -22.50
C VAL A 107 5.53 -22.23 -23.84
N SER A 108 4.43 -22.61 -24.44
CA SER A 108 3.85 -22.02 -25.66
C SER A 108 2.34 -21.98 -25.58
N GLY A 109 1.67 -21.26 -26.48
CA GLY A 109 0.20 -21.17 -26.54
C GLY A 109 -0.42 -20.20 -25.51
N SER A 110 0.40 -19.47 -24.75
CA SER A 110 0.01 -18.39 -23.85
C SER A 110 1.10 -17.33 -23.80
N GLU A 111 0.76 -16.11 -24.19
CA GLU A 111 1.70 -14.99 -24.19
C GLU A 111 2.08 -14.58 -22.76
N GLY A 112 1.08 -14.50 -21.88
CA GLY A 112 1.28 -14.18 -20.47
C GLY A 112 2.21 -15.17 -19.77
N SER A 113 2.03 -16.48 -20.03
CA SER A 113 2.88 -17.54 -19.49
C SER A 113 4.30 -17.48 -20.03
N SER A 114 4.50 -17.14 -21.31
CA SER A 114 5.81 -16.99 -21.90
C SER A 114 6.58 -15.83 -21.29
N LYS A 115 5.93 -14.68 -21.10
CA LYS A 115 6.51 -13.51 -20.42
C LYS A 115 6.82 -13.80 -18.93
N LEU A 116 5.93 -14.52 -18.24
CA LEU A 116 6.17 -14.92 -16.85
C LEU A 116 7.41 -15.82 -16.74
N LYS A 117 7.54 -16.75 -17.68
CA LYS A 117 8.72 -17.64 -17.77
C LYS A 117 10.00 -16.83 -17.92
N GLU A 118 10.04 -15.86 -18.83
CA GLU A 118 11.21 -14.99 -19.03
C GLU A 118 11.58 -14.21 -17.76
N VAL A 119 10.56 -13.68 -17.04
CA VAL A 119 10.76 -13.00 -15.74
C VAL A 119 11.38 -13.94 -14.72
N ASN A 120 10.85 -15.17 -14.61
CA ASN A 120 11.33 -16.15 -13.64
C ASN A 120 12.76 -16.63 -13.97
N ASP A 121 13.07 -16.86 -15.25
CA ASP A 121 14.42 -17.28 -15.69
C ASP A 121 15.46 -16.21 -15.40
N ARG A 122 15.11 -14.95 -15.67
CA ARG A 122 15.98 -13.81 -15.39
C ARG A 122 16.29 -13.68 -13.90
N PHE A 123 15.26 -13.85 -13.06
CA PHE A 123 15.44 -13.85 -11.61
C PHE A 123 16.27 -15.04 -11.13
N ALA A 124 16.02 -16.24 -11.65
CA ALA A 124 16.80 -17.44 -11.32
C ALA A 124 18.27 -17.30 -11.68
N ALA A 125 18.58 -16.72 -12.85
CA ALA A 125 19.94 -16.45 -13.29
C ALA A 125 20.64 -15.43 -12.37
N PHE A 126 19.94 -14.34 -11.99
CA PHE A 126 20.43 -13.37 -11.02
C PHE A 126 20.72 -14.03 -9.66
N MET A 127 19.80 -14.84 -9.15
CA MET A 127 19.96 -15.53 -7.87
C MET A 127 21.12 -16.56 -7.89
N LEU A 128 21.36 -17.19 -9.03
CA LEU A 128 22.52 -18.08 -9.21
C LEU A 128 23.83 -17.27 -9.13
N GLN A 129 23.90 -16.15 -9.84
CA GLN A 129 25.07 -15.27 -9.84
C GLN A 129 25.35 -14.71 -8.43
N MET A 130 24.32 -14.21 -7.74
CA MET A 130 24.45 -13.71 -6.36
C MET A 130 25.01 -14.78 -5.41
N ARG A 131 24.55 -16.04 -5.54
CA ARG A 131 25.10 -17.14 -4.72
C ARG A 131 26.55 -17.43 -5.02
N GLN A 132 26.99 -17.33 -6.29
CA GLN A 132 28.39 -17.53 -6.67
C GLN A 132 29.28 -16.42 -6.11
N ASP A 133 28.83 -15.15 -6.20
CA ASP A 133 29.57 -14.00 -5.70
C ASP A 133 29.74 -14.08 -4.18
N VAL A 134 28.67 -14.43 -3.45
CA VAL A 134 28.71 -14.62 -2.00
C VAL A 134 29.66 -15.78 -1.62
N ALA A 135 29.59 -16.90 -2.33
CA ALA A 135 30.50 -18.05 -2.11
C ALA A 135 31.97 -17.70 -2.36
N ALA A 136 32.23 -16.79 -3.31
CA ALA A 136 33.57 -16.26 -3.62
C ALA A 136 34.00 -15.10 -2.69
N ALA A 137 33.13 -14.64 -1.76
CA ALA A 137 33.30 -13.45 -0.94
C ALA A 137 33.56 -12.17 -1.75
N ASP A 138 33.06 -12.10 -3.01
CA ASP A 138 33.19 -10.94 -3.90
C ASP A 138 31.99 -9.99 -3.73
N ASN A 139 32.03 -9.19 -2.67
CA ASN A 139 31.00 -8.20 -2.37
C ASN A 139 30.86 -7.13 -3.46
N LYS A 140 31.94 -6.83 -4.20
CA LYS A 140 31.90 -5.86 -5.29
C LYS A 140 31.11 -6.40 -6.48
N ALA A 141 31.37 -7.64 -6.89
CA ALA A 141 30.62 -8.30 -7.95
C ALA A 141 29.15 -8.44 -7.55
N ALA A 142 28.86 -8.91 -6.32
CA ALA A 142 27.48 -9.01 -5.82
C ALA A 142 26.72 -7.68 -5.90
N SER A 143 27.34 -6.59 -5.43
CA SER A 143 26.75 -5.24 -5.52
C SER A 143 26.49 -4.81 -6.97
N GLN A 144 27.40 -5.09 -7.88
CA GLN A 144 27.26 -4.75 -9.30
C GLN A 144 26.13 -5.56 -9.95
N HIS A 145 26.03 -6.87 -9.66
CA HIS A 145 24.96 -7.72 -10.18
C HIS A 145 23.60 -7.30 -9.63
N TYR A 146 23.52 -6.92 -8.35
CA TYR A 146 22.29 -6.37 -7.76
C TYR A 146 21.84 -5.08 -8.47
N VAL A 147 22.73 -4.11 -8.64
CA VAL A 147 22.41 -2.83 -9.31
C VAL A 147 21.96 -3.06 -10.76
N ASN A 148 22.64 -3.95 -11.48
CA ASN A 148 22.27 -4.28 -12.85
C ASN A 148 20.88 -4.94 -12.90
N TYR A 149 20.61 -5.91 -12.04
CA TYR A 149 19.32 -6.58 -11.96
C TYR A 149 18.20 -5.62 -11.59
N TYR A 150 18.42 -4.73 -10.62
CA TYR A 150 17.47 -3.68 -10.25
C TYR A 150 17.11 -2.79 -11.45
N ARG A 151 18.13 -2.31 -12.18
CA ARG A 151 17.92 -1.46 -13.38
C ARG A 151 17.12 -2.18 -14.47
N GLU A 152 17.45 -3.44 -14.74
CA GLU A 152 16.72 -4.25 -15.71
C GLU A 152 15.27 -4.51 -15.25
N SER A 153 15.04 -4.70 -13.97
CA SER A 153 13.70 -4.85 -13.40
C SER A 153 12.87 -3.57 -13.54
N VAL A 154 13.46 -2.41 -13.25
CA VAL A 154 12.83 -1.10 -13.51
C VAL A 154 12.48 -0.95 -14.99
N LYS A 155 13.44 -1.23 -15.88
CA LYS A 155 13.20 -1.17 -17.33
C LYS A 155 12.08 -2.10 -17.77
N TYR A 156 12.03 -3.32 -17.24
CA TYR A 156 10.95 -4.28 -17.54
C TYR A 156 9.58 -3.73 -17.14
N ILE A 157 9.45 -3.21 -15.92
CA ILE A 157 8.18 -2.63 -15.41
C ILE A 157 7.72 -1.49 -16.32
N LEU A 158 8.62 -0.57 -16.67
CA LEU A 158 8.29 0.58 -17.51
C LEU A 158 7.97 0.22 -18.96
N SER A 159 8.54 -0.87 -19.48
CA SER A 159 8.31 -1.34 -20.86
C SER A 159 7.09 -2.27 -21.00
N ASN A 160 6.54 -2.77 -19.89
CA ASN A 160 5.39 -3.69 -19.87
C ASN A 160 4.23 -3.18 -18.98
N PRO A 161 3.79 -1.92 -19.10
CA PRO A 161 2.91 -1.28 -18.12
C PRO A 161 1.54 -1.95 -17.98
N TYR A 162 1.10 -2.70 -19.01
CA TYR A 162 -0.22 -3.35 -19.06
C TYR A 162 -0.14 -4.87 -18.85
N SER A 163 1.01 -5.41 -18.49
CA SER A 163 1.20 -6.85 -18.24
C SER A 163 1.19 -7.16 -16.74
N LEU A 164 0.34 -8.11 -16.33
CA LEU A 164 0.33 -8.58 -14.93
C LEU A 164 1.67 -9.18 -14.50
N THR A 165 2.55 -9.54 -15.44
CA THR A 165 3.90 -10.05 -15.12
C THR A 165 4.81 -9.04 -14.44
N VAL A 166 4.45 -7.74 -14.43
CA VAL A 166 5.20 -6.74 -13.63
C VAL A 166 4.99 -6.93 -12.13
N ILE A 167 3.86 -7.52 -11.73
CA ILE A 167 3.56 -7.77 -10.31
C ILE A 167 4.60 -8.71 -9.68
N PRO A 168 4.86 -9.92 -10.21
CA PRO A 168 5.96 -10.75 -9.70
C PRO A 168 7.29 -10.01 -9.63
N VAL A 169 7.63 -9.17 -10.62
CA VAL A 169 8.90 -8.41 -10.61
C VAL A 169 8.98 -7.44 -9.44
N LEU A 170 7.89 -6.72 -9.14
CA LEU A 170 7.80 -5.79 -8.01
C LEU A 170 7.98 -6.46 -6.64
N TYR A 171 7.59 -7.73 -6.54
CA TYR A 171 7.64 -8.49 -5.28
C TYR A 171 8.81 -9.47 -5.17
N GLN A 172 9.75 -9.47 -6.13
CA GLN A 172 10.95 -10.29 -6.05
C GLN A 172 11.81 -9.91 -4.84
N GLN A 173 12.37 -10.93 -4.19
CA GLN A 173 13.22 -10.77 -3.01
C GLN A 173 14.35 -11.79 -3.01
N ILE A 174 15.53 -11.38 -2.57
CA ILE A 174 16.70 -12.26 -2.43
C ILE A 174 16.49 -13.24 -1.27
N ASN A 175 15.91 -12.74 -0.18
CA ASN A 175 15.44 -13.47 1.00
C ASN A 175 14.30 -12.68 1.66
N GLU A 176 13.71 -13.23 2.72
CA GLU A 176 12.55 -12.63 3.41
C GLU A 176 12.73 -11.17 3.85
N SER A 177 13.97 -10.75 4.09
CA SER A 177 14.32 -9.40 4.57
C SER A 177 14.90 -8.49 3.49
N SER A 178 15.09 -8.99 2.26
CA SER A 178 15.82 -8.28 1.21
C SER A 178 15.05 -8.25 -0.11
N PRO A 179 13.97 -7.47 -0.21
CA PRO A 179 13.25 -7.26 -1.47
C PRO A 179 14.13 -6.47 -2.45
N ILE A 180 13.95 -6.72 -3.76
CA ILE A 180 14.66 -5.98 -4.82
C ILE A 180 14.27 -4.49 -4.78
N PHE A 181 12.98 -4.20 -4.62
CA PHE A 181 12.44 -2.84 -4.47
C PHE A 181 12.26 -2.51 -2.99
N SER A 182 13.39 -2.22 -2.31
CA SER A 182 13.46 -2.03 -0.86
C SER A 182 13.42 -0.56 -0.41
N GLN A 183 13.65 0.39 -1.33
CA GLN A 183 13.72 1.80 -1.00
C GLN A 183 12.34 2.44 -0.94
N SER A 184 12.16 3.44 -0.07
CA SER A 184 10.89 4.19 0.01
C SER A 184 10.54 4.86 -1.33
N THR A 185 11.53 5.34 -2.06
CA THR A 185 11.38 5.95 -3.38
C THR A 185 10.89 4.97 -4.46
N ASP A 186 11.03 3.66 -4.25
CA ASP A 186 10.52 2.64 -5.18
C ASP A 186 8.99 2.65 -5.27
N ALA A 187 8.29 3.30 -4.35
CA ALA A 187 6.84 3.52 -4.40
C ALA A 187 6.37 4.04 -5.77
N ILE A 188 7.20 4.80 -6.48
CA ILE A 188 6.87 5.31 -7.82
C ILE A 188 6.63 4.20 -8.84
N TYR A 189 7.37 3.08 -8.76
CA TYR A 189 7.21 1.96 -9.68
C TYR A 189 5.95 1.17 -9.38
N PHE A 190 5.61 1.01 -8.09
CA PHE A 190 4.34 0.43 -7.64
C PHE A 190 3.16 1.28 -8.12
N ARG A 191 3.22 2.60 -7.95
CA ARG A 191 2.18 3.53 -8.42
C ARG A 191 1.98 3.41 -9.93
N ARG A 192 3.04 3.53 -10.72
CA ARG A 192 2.96 3.45 -12.19
C ARG A 192 2.38 2.13 -12.68
N ALA A 193 2.83 1.01 -12.11
CA ALA A 193 2.28 -0.31 -12.45
C ALA A 193 0.80 -0.40 -12.07
N CYS A 194 0.43 0.04 -10.86
CA CYS A 194 -0.95 0.03 -10.38
C CYS A 194 -1.87 0.85 -11.29
N ASP A 195 -1.51 2.10 -11.60
CA ASP A 195 -2.31 3.00 -12.43
C ASP A 195 -2.53 2.43 -13.84
N SER A 196 -1.48 1.86 -14.45
CA SER A 196 -1.58 1.25 -15.77
C SER A 196 -2.43 -0.03 -15.75
N LEU A 197 -2.19 -0.92 -14.79
CA LEU A 197 -2.90 -2.19 -14.69
C LEU A 197 -4.39 -2.02 -14.35
N LYS A 198 -4.74 -1.01 -13.55
CA LYS A 198 -6.16 -0.67 -13.25
C LYS A 198 -6.96 -0.31 -14.51
N THR A 199 -6.33 0.22 -15.54
CA THR A 199 -7.03 0.55 -16.81
C THR A 199 -7.41 -0.69 -17.59
N VAL A 200 -6.70 -1.81 -17.41
CA VAL A 200 -6.90 -3.06 -18.15
C VAL A 200 -7.58 -4.12 -17.29
N TYR A 201 -7.23 -4.20 -16.02
CA TYR A 201 -7.66 -5.25 -15.08
C TYR A 201 -8.26 -4.65 -13.77
N PRO A 202 -9.31 -3.79 -13.84
CA PRO A 202 -9.83 -3.08 -12.66
C PRO A 202 -10.37 -4.02 -11.56
N ASP A 203 -10.85 -5.20 -11.95
CA ASP A 203 -11.43 -6.17 -11.04
C ASP A 203 -10.45 -7.26 -10.56
N SER A 204 -9.24 -7.29 -11.10
CA SER A 204 -8.24 -8.28 -10.73
C SER A 204 -7.86 -8.19 -9.26
N LYS A 205 -7.91 -9.33 -8.55
CA LYS A 205 -7.44 -9.43 -7.15
C LYS A 205 -5.97 -9.03 -6.98
N TYR A 206 -5.13 -9.29 -8.00
CA TYR A 206 -3.71 -8.93 -7.98
C TYR A 206 -3.51 -7.42 -8.07
N VAL A 207 -4.33 -6.74 -8.87
CA VAL A 207 -4.28 -5.27 -9.01
C VAL A 207 -4.82 -4.59 -7.75
N LYS A 208 -5.88 -5.12 -7.14
CA LYS A 208 -6.40 -4.64 -5.85
C LYS A 208 -5.38 -4.79 -4.71
N ALA A 209 -4.65 -5.93 -4.69
CA ALA A 209 -3.56 -6.13 -3.74
C ALA A 209 -2.38 -5.16 -3.98
N LEU A 210 -2.02 -4.94 -5.26
CA LEU A 210 -1.00 -3.96 -5.64
C LEU A 210 -1.41 -2.53 -5.25
N GLU A 211 -2.67 -2.17 -5.38
CA GLU A 211 -3.19 -0.86 -4.96
C GLU A 211 -3.02 -0.63 -3.46
N SER A 212 -3.38 -1.64 -2.65
CA SER A 212 -3.21 -1.58 -1.19
C SER A 212 -1.74 -1.43 -0.79
N GLU A 213 -0.84 -2.19 -1.43
CA GLU A 213 0.61 -2.09 -1.18
C GLU A 213 1.18 -0.74 -1.64
N THR A 214 0.70 -0.22 -2.77
CA THR A 214 1.08 1.11 -3.27
C THR A 214 0.73 2.19 -2.25
N ALA A 215 -0.51 2.20 -1.76
CA ALA A 215 -0.96 3.16 -0.75
C ALA A 215 -0.11 3.07 0.55
N ARG A 216 0.23 1.84 0.99
CA ARG A 216 1.10 1.62 2.14
C ARG A 216 2.50 2.21 1.93
N ARG A 217 3.12 1.98 0.75
CA ARG A 217 4.46 2.50 0.42
C ARG A 217 4.48 4.02 0.31
N GLU A 218 3.46 4.61 -0.27
CA GLU A 218 3.34 6.07 -0.38
C GLU A 218 3.17 6.74 0.98
N LYS A 219 2.42 6.10 1.87
CA LYS A 219 2.31 6.58 3.27
C LYS A 219 3.68 6.58 3.96
N VAL A 220 4.48 5.53 3.79
CA VAL A 220 5.85 5.46 4.35
C VAL A 220 6.76 6.52 3.72
N LEU A 221 6.68 6.71 2.40
CA LEU A 221 7.47 7.73 1.69
C LEU A 221 7.13 9.14 2.19
N SER A 222 5.85 9.45 2.32
CA SER A 222 5.37 10.73 2.87
C SER A 222 5.83 10.95 4.32
N LEU A 223 5.76 9.89 5.14
CA LEU A 223 6.23 9.95 6.53
C LEU A 223 7.73 10.24 6.60
N ASN A 224 8.55 9.54 5.81
CA ASN A 224 9.99 9.75 5.76
C ASN A 224 10.34 11.19 5.32
N ALA A 225 9.65 11.69 4.27
CA ALA A 225 9.85 13.07 3.81
C ALA A 225 9.53 14.10 4.91
N SER A 226 8.46 13.87 5.68
CA SER A 226 8.09 14.74 6.80
C SER A 226 9.09 14.66 7.96
N LEU A 227 9.66 13.48 8.23
CA LEU A 227 10.70 13.32 9.25
C LEU A 227 12.02 13.97 8.83
N ASP A 228 12.39 13.90 7.54
CA ASP A 228 13.59 14.59 7.03
C ASP A 228 13.42 16.11 7.10
N GLN A 229 12.24 16.63 6.75
CA GLN A 229 11.90 18.05 6.94
C GLN A 229 11.96 18.45 8.42
N ALA A 230 11.50 17.59 9.33
CA ALA A 230 11.56 17.85 10.76
C ALA A 230 13.00 18.02 11.30
N ARG A 231 13.97 17.30 10.72
CA ARG A 231 15.38 17.45 11.07
C ARG A 231 15.95 18.81 10.69
N GLU A 232 15.38 19.45 9.65
CA GLU A 232 15.80 20.78 9.19
C GLU A 232 15.05 21.89 9.92
N SER A 233 13.79 21.66 10.35
CA SER A 233 12.89 22.68 10.93
C SER A 233 12.75 22.61 12.45
N GLY A 234 13.39 21.64 13.14
CA GLY A 234 13.32 21.48 14.60
C GLY A 234 12.06 20.74 15.09
N PHE A 235 11.05 20.54 14.24
CA PHE A 235 9.84 19.72 14.51
C PHE A 235 9.22 19.18 13.22
N PRO A 236 8.46 18.07 13.28
CA PRO A 236 7.69 17.59 12.14
C PRO A 236 6.61 18.58 11.73
N ASP A 237 6.68 19.13 10.51
CA ASP A 237 5.63 20.02 10.04
C ASP A 237 4.37 19.24 9.64
N ILE A 238 3.22 19.78 9.98
CA ILE A 238 1.90 19.28 9.60
C ILE A 238 1.07 20.41 8.99
N SER A 239 0.35 20.13 7.91
CA SER A 239 -0.50 21.10 7.25
C SER A 239 -1.88 20.53 7.07
N ILE A 240 -2.82 20.97 7.92
CA ILE A 240 -4.18 20.42 8.04
C ILE A 240 -5.19 21.56 7.83
N ALA A 241 -6.38 21.20 7.32
CA ALA A 241 -7.44 22.17 7.06
C ALA A 241 -8.07 22.68 8.36
N ASP A 242 -8.30 24.00 8.44
CA ASP A 242 -9.07 24.66 9.46
C ASP A 242 -10.59 24.46 9.26
N ILE A 243 -11.40 25.09 10.10
CA ILE A 243 -12.88 25.02 10.03
C ILE A 243 -13.44 25.61 8.72
N ASN A 244 -12.67 26.46 8.01
CA ASN A 244 -13.05 27.10 6.76
C ASN A 244 -12.52 26.32 5.54
N GLY A 245 -11.74 25.25 5.75
CA GLY A 245 -11.12 24.46 4.71
C GLY A 245 -9.75 24.97 4.24
N ASN A 246 -9.21 26.03 4.86
CA ASN A 246 -7.88 26.54 4.54
C ASN A 246 -6.81 25.66 5.22
N LYS A 247 -5.81 25.26 4.47
CA LYS A 247 -4.67 24.53 5.05
C LYS A 247 -3.80 25.48 5.86
N VAL A 248 -3.57 25.14 7.12
CA VAL A 248 -2.66 25.87 8.03
C VAL A 248 -1.47 24.95 8.32
N ALA A 249 -0.28 25.38 7.93
CA ALA A 249 0.95 24.66 8.28
C ALA A 249 1.41 25.06 9.70
N LEU A 250 1.80 24.07 10.51
CA LEU A 250 2.31 24.32 11.86
C LEU A 250 3.57 25.22 11.82
N SER A 251 4.42 25.02 10.80
CA SER A 251 5.61 25.85 10.54
C SER A 251 5.30 27.30 10.14
N SER A 252 4.05 27.60 9.75
CA SER A 252 3.62 28.97 9.41
C SER A 252 3.12 29.78 10.60
N VAL A 253 3.07 29.17 11.79
CA VAL A 253 2.58 29.82 13.00
C VAL A 253 3.64 30.75 13.56
N ASP A 254 3.36 32.05 13.55
CA ASP A 254 4.24 33.07 14.09
C ASP A 254 4.00 33.27 15.61
N ALA A 255 4.65 32.42 16.40
CA ALA A 255 4.59 32.46 17.86
C ALA A 255 5.88 31.97 18.47
N LYS A 256 6.29 32.57 19.60
CA LYS A 256 7.49 32.14 20.33
C LYS A 256 7.32 30.80 21.00
N VAL A 257 6.11 30.54 21.51
CA VAL A 257 5.74 29.24 22.13
C VAL A 257 4.45 28.74 21.49
N ILE A 258 4.50 27.52 20.94
CA ILE A 258 3.32 26.85 20.38
C ILE A 258 3.03 25.61 21.22
N LEU A 259 1.77 25.50 21.69
CA LEU A 259 1.22 24.26 22.21
C LEU A 259 0.55 23.50 21.06
N LEU A 260 1.21 22.44 20.60
CA LEU A 260 0.60 21.47 19.69
C LEU A 260 -0.24 20.49 20.54
N TYR A 261 -1.57 20.47 20.32
CA TYR A 261 -2.52 19.76 21.14
C TYR A 261 -3.37 18.82 20.30
N PHE A 262 -3.24 17.50 20.55
CA PHE A 262 -4.06 16.46 19.92
C PHE A 262 -5.21 16.06 20.84
N TRP A 263 -6.43 16.07 20.31
CA TRP A 263 -7.62 15.84 21.12
C TRP A 263 -8.80 15.30 20.29
N THR A 264 -9.92 14.96 20.97
CA THR A 264 -11.18 14.56 20.34
C THR A 264 -12.36 15.34 20.93
N ALA A 265 -13.22 15.89 20.06
CA ALA A 265 -14.43 16.58 20.48
C ALA A 265 -15.52 15.62 21.01
N ALA A 266 -15.41 14.32 20.69
CA ALA A 266 -16.31 13.30 21.23
C ALA A 266 -16.13 13.09 22.74
N ASP A 267 -14.97 13.44 23.32
CA ASP A 267 -14.68 13.26 24.75
C ASP A 267 -15.06 14.52 25.55
N ALA A 268 -15.95 14.35 26.51
CA ALA A 268 -16.45 15.44 27.35
C ALA A 268 -15.36 16.02 28.27
N GLU A 269 -14.44 15.20 28.77
CA GLU A 269 -13.35 15.65 29.66
C GLU A 269 -12.39 16.55 28.90
N GLN A 270 -12.06 16.18 27.64
CA GLN A 270 -11.18 16.99 26.79
C GLN A 270 -11.83 18.32 26.39
N ARG A 271 -13.16 18.35 26.21
CA ARG A 271 -13.89 19.61 26.01
C ARG A 271 -13.83 20.52 27.25
N ILE A 272 -13.83 19.94 28.45
CA ILE A 272 -13.65 20.70 29.70
C ILE A 272 -12.24 21.28 29.79
N VAL A 273 -11.21 20.52 29.41
CA VAL A 273 -9.82 21.01 29.35
C VAL A 273 -9.70 22.24 28.46
N ASN A 274 -10.37 22.26 27.30
CA ASN A 274 -10.39 23.44 26.43
C ASN A 274 -10.86 24.71 27.14
N THR A 275 -11.94 24.63 27.89
CA THR A 275 -12.60 25.80 28.50
C THR A 275 -11.98 26.16 29.84
N GLU A 276 -11.67 25.17 30.67
CA GLU A 276 -11.25 25.42 32.06
C GLU A 276 -9.75 25.59 32.21
N SER A 277 -8.95 24.97 31.34
CA SER A 277 -7.48 25.00 31.42
C SER A 277 -6.84 25.80 30.28
N LEU A 278 -7.14 25.47 29.02
CA LEU A 278 -6.45 26.09 27.87
C LEU A 278 -6.94 27.53 27.60
N MET A 279 -8.22 27.80 27.73
CA MET A 279 -8.80 29.13 27.48
C MET A 279 -8.22 30.21 28.41
N PRO A 280 -8.09 30.01 29.74
CA PRO A 280 -7.40 30.97 30.61
C PRO A 280 -5.96 31.20 30.25
N LEU A 281 -5.20 30.14 29.91
CA LEU A 281 -3.80 30.23 29.49
C LEU A 281 -3.68 31.03 28.18
N TYR A 282 -4.53 30.74 27.21
CA TYR A 282 -4.53 31.45 25.92
C TYR A 282 -4.80 32.95 26.13
N LYS A 283 -5.80 33.30 26.91
CA LYS A 283 -6.14 34.72 27.21
C LYS A 283 -5.01 35.45 27.90
N GLU A 284 -4.23 34.80 28.78
CA GLU A 284 -3.14 35.39 29.51
C GLU A 284 -1.86 35.57 28.69
N PHE A 285 -1.55 34.61 27.79
CA PHE A 285 -0.23 34.53 27.15
C PHE A 285 -0.25 34.74 25.64
N HIS A 286 -1.37 34.71 24.95
CA HIS A 286 -1.43 34.85 23.49
C HIS A 286 -0.77 36.16 23.02
N SER A 287 -1.12 37.27 23.65
CA SER A 287 -0.52 38.56 23.30
C SER A 287 0.98 38.68 23.60
N LYS A 288 1.56 37.72 24.30
CA LYS A 288 2.97 37.59 24.63
C LYS A 288 3.74 36.65 23.73
N GLY A 289 3.08 36.09 22.70
CA GLY A 289 3.70 35.15 21.75
C GLY A 289 3.42 33.67 22.03
N PHE A 290 2.31 33.35 22.70
CA PHE A 290 1.79 31.98 22.85
C PHE A 290 0.69 31.67 21.86
N GLU A 291 0.77 30.55 21.18
CA GLU A 291 -0.31 30.05 20.30
C GLU A 291 -0.63 28.58 20.60
N ILE A 292 -1.86 28.18 20.33
CA ILE A 292 -2.29 26.78 20.39
C ILE A 292 -2.62 26.32 18.98
N TYR A 293 -1.93 25.28 18.52
CA TYR A 293 -2.25 24.55 17.30
C TYR A 293 -2.96 23.25 17.68
N SER A 294 -4.28 23.25 17.57
CA SER A 294 -5.16 22.18 18.06
C SER A 294 -5.57 21.25 16.92
N VAL A 295 -5.13 20.01 16.98
CA VAL A 295 -5.45 18.94 16.03
C VAL A 295 -6.54 18.05 16.60
N CYS A 296 -7.75 18.19 16.10
CA CYS A 296 -8.83 17.28 16.44
C CYS A 296 -8.78 16.04 15.53
N VAL A 297 -8.88 14.85 16.14
CA VAL A 297 -8.78 13.58 15.42
C VAL A 297 -10.12 12.91 15.12
N ASP A 298 -11.22 13.64 15.24
CA ASP A 298 -12.55 13.09 14.93
C ASP A 298 -12.75 12.94 13.41
N VAL A 299 -13.44 11.88 13.02
CA VAL A 299 -13.87 11.67 11.63
C VAL A 299 -15.04 12.60 11.29
N ASP A 300 -15.92 12.88 12.25
CA ASP A 300 -17.05 13.80 12.07
C ASP A 300 -16.62 15.26 12.18
N LYS A 301 -16.35 15.87 11.03
CA LYS A 301 -16.00 17.29 10.94
C LYS A 301 -17.14 18.23 11.34
N ALA A 302 -18.39 17.80 11.23
CA ALA A 302 -19.52 18.65 11.59
C ALA A 302 -19.67 18.76 13.11
N GLU A 303 -19.48 17.66 13.82
CA GLU A 303 -19.47 17.63 15.29
C GLU A 303 -18.29 18.46 15.83
N TRP A 304 -17.07 18.25 15.29
CA TRP A 304 -15.90 19.06 15.61
C TRP A 304 -16.16 20.56 15.40
N ALA A 305 -16.65 20.96 14.23
CA ALA A 305 -16.92 22.35 13.92
C ALA A 305 -18.01 22.96 14.84
N SER A 306 -19.00 22.17 15.25
CA SER A 306 -20.01 22.56 16.23
C SER A 306 -19.38 22.80 17.61
N CYS A 307 -18.47 21.90 18.03
CA CYS A 307 -17.74 22.03 19.28
C CYS A 307 -16.88 23.32 19.32
N ILE A 308 -16.10 23.58 18.26
CA ILE A 308 -15.28 24.80 18.14
C ILE A 308 -16.13 26.07 18.32
N ARG A 309 -17.28 26.12 17.60
CA ARG A 309 -18.18 27.29 17.67
C ARG A 309 -18.87 27.42 19.02
N SER A 310 -19.32 26.32 19.62
CA SER A 310 -20.04 26.35 20.90
C SER A 310 -19.13 26.73 22.07
N GLN A 311 -17.85 26.39 22.02
CA GLN A 311 -16.85 26.73 23.02
C GLN A 311 -16.11 28.05 22.71
N GLU A 312 -16.36 28.65 21.54
CA GLU A 312 -15.70 29.89 21.06
C GLU A 312 -14.18 29.77 21.14
N LEU A 313 -13.61 28.63 20.67
CA LEU A 313 -12.16 28.37 20.75
C LEU A 313 -11.38 29.30 19.80
N PRO A 314 -10.58 30.27 20.33
CA PRO A 314 -10.01 31.36 19.53
C PRO A 314 -8.72 31.01 18.80
N TRP A 315 -8.11 29.87 19.13
CA TRP A 315 -6.81 29.44 18.59
C TRP A 315 -6.94 28.69 17.28
N ILE A 316 -5.83 28.23 16.71
CA ILE A 316 -5.79 27.48 15.47
C ILE A 316 -6.40 26.08 15.71
N ASN A 317 -7.51 25.79 15.04
CA ASN A 317 -8.22 24.53 15.13
C ASN A 317 -8.24 23.83 13.77
N VAL A 318 -7.65 22.65 13.68
CA VAL A 318 -7.53 21.88 12.43
C VAL A 318 -8.03 20.44 12.57
N ASN A 319 -8.53 19.88 11.46
CA ASN A 319 -9.00 18.49 11.42
C ASN A 319 -8.91 17.95 9.98
N ASP A 320 -8.22 16.81 9.77
CA ASP A 320 -8.14 16.13 8.46
C ASP A 320 -9.31 15.17 8.20
N GLY A 321 -10.08 14.79 9.22
CA GLY A 321 -11.20 13.85 9.12
C GLY A 321 -10.77 12.39 8.98
N LEU A 322 -9.51 12.07 9.23
CA LEU A 322 -8.96 10.71 9.07
C LEU A 322 -8.99 9.89 10.37
N GLY A 323 -9.34 10.48 11.50
CA GLY A 323 -9.39 9.80 12.79
C GLY A 323 -8.02 9.24 13.16
N VAL A 324 -8.00 8.02 13.63
CA VAL A 324 -6.76 7.30 14.01
C VAL A 324 -5.80 7.05 12.83
N ALA A 325 -6.27 7.24 11.60
CA ALA A 325 -5.44 7.12 10.39
C ALA A 325 -4.70 8.42 10.02
N SER A 326 -4.88 9.50 10.80
CA SER A 326 -4.20 10.78 10.58
C SER A 326 -2.68 10.62 10.60
N ASN A 327 -2.02 11.18 9.57
CA ASN A 327 -0.55 11.19 9.53
C ASN A 327 0.06 12.02 10.65
N ALA A 328 -0.63 13.02 11.15
CA ALA A 328 -0.16 13.85 12.26
C ALA A 328 0.07 13.02 13.54
N LEU A 329 -0.83 12.07 13.84
CA LEU A 329 -0.65 11.14 14.97
C LEU A 329 0.60 10.28 14.82
N ALA A 330 0.85 9.78 13.60
CA ALA A 330 2.03 8.95 13.31
C ALA A 330 3.34 9.75 13.41
N LEU A 331 3.37 10.99 12.89
CA LEU A 331 4.53 11.88 12.93
C LEU A 331 4.97 12.21 14.35
N TYR A 332 4.02 12.44 15.24
CA TYR A 332 4.28 12.78 16.63
C TYR A 332 4.21 11.58 17.59
N ASN A 333 4.08 10.36 17.05
CA ASN A 333 3.98 9.12 17.82
C ASN A 333 2.89 9.16 18.91
N VAL A 334 1.74 9.76 18.59
CA VAL A 334 0.61 9.90 19.51
C VAL A 334 -0.14 8.58 19.59
N ALA A 335 -0.06 7.90 20.74
CA ALA A 335 -0.73 6.64 21.00
C ALA A 335 -2.05 6.80 21.78
N THR A 336 -2.17 7.85 22.57
CA THR A 336 -3.34 8.15 23.42
C THR A 336 -3.71 9.62 23.36
N LEU A 337 -4.97 9.94 23.60
CA LEU A 337 -5.49 11.30 23.64
C LEU A 337 -5.96 11.65 25.08
N PRO A 338 -5.86 12.91 25.49
CA PRO A 338 -5.20 13.99 24.79
C PRO A 338 -3.67 13.84 24.82
N ALA A 339 -2.98 14.46 23.82
CA ALA A 339 -1.52 14.53 23.82
C ALA A 339 -1.07 15.97 23.51
N THR A 340 0.01 16.41 24.16
CA THR A 340 0.54 17.77 24.02
C THR A 340 2.03 17.75 23.74
N PHE A 341 2.47 18.69 22.90
CA PHE A 341 3.87 18.96 22.61
C PHE A 341 4.11 20.46 22.67
N ILE A 342 5.29 20.88 23.12
CA ILE A 342 5.66 22.27 23.22
C ILE A 342 6.76 22.56 22.20
N ILE A 343 6.55 23.58 21.39
CA ILE A 343 7.54 24.12 20.46
C ILE A 343 7.92 25.50 20.96
N VAL A 344 9.23 25.74 21.17
CA VAL A 344 9.77 27.00 21.64
C VAL A 344 10.82 27.50 20.65
N ASP A 345 10.66 28.72 20.14
CA ASP A 345 11.56 29.32 19.16
C ASP A 345 11.85 28.39 17.95
N GLY A 346 10.83 27.60 17.52
CA GLY A 346 10.95 26.69 16.39
C GLY A 346 11.55 25.31 16.72
N GLU A 347 11.82 25.00 17.99
CA GLU A 347 12.38 23.71 18.40
C GLU A 347 11.37 22.92 19.25
N LEU A 348 11.18 21.63 18.95
CA LEU A 348 10.38 20.74 19.76
C LEU A 348 11.09 20.47 21.09
N THR A 349 10.49 20.88 22.19
CA THR A 349 11.10 20.74 23.51
C THR A 349 10.55 19.54 24.24
N GLY A 350 11.37 18.91 25.08
CA GLY A 350 10.95 17.84 25.97
C GLY A 350 10.22 18.34 27.23
N ILE A 351 9.65 19.52 27.21
CA ILE A 351 8.89 20.08 28.34
C ILE A 351 7.59 19.30 28.44
N SER A 352 7.46 18.54 29.52
CA SER A 352 6.27 17.77 29.86
C SER A 352 5.76 18.31 31.18
N SER A 353 4.79 19.21 31.12
CA SER A 353 4.13 19.72 32.33
C SER A 353 3.11 18.69 32.82
N THR A 354 3.20 18.32 34.09
CA THR A 354 2.28 17.37 34.74
C THR A 354 1.04 18.06 35.32
N SER A 355 1.04 19.41 35.38
CA SER A 355 -0.11 20.20 35.88
C SER A 355 -0.23 21.55 35.18
N GLU A 356 -1.46 22.10 35.13
CA GLU A 356 -1.74 23.44 34.59
C GLU A 356 -0.90 24.52 35.30
N ALA A 357 -0.74 24.44 36.62
CA ALA A 357 0.01 25.40 37.40
C ALA A 357 1.52 25.38 37.05
N GLU A 358 2.08 24.23 36.73
CA GLU A 358 3.48 24.12 36.27
C GLU A 358 3.60 24.68 34.85
N PHE A 359 2.69 24.32 33.96
CA PHE A 359 2.73 24.82 32.58
C PHE A 359 2.55 26.34 32.53
N ARG A 360 1.70 26.93 33.36
CA ARG A 360 1.58 28.38 33.51
C ARG A 360 2.89 29.04 33.96
N ARG A 361 3.62 28.42 34.89
CA ARG A 361 4.92 28.92 35.34
C ARG A 361 5.99 28.85 34.26
N GLU A 362 5.98 27.76 33.48
CA GLU A 362 6.87 27.60 32.36
C GLU A 362 6.60 28.64 31.27
N LEU A 363 5.37 28.86 30.88
CA LEU A 363 4.97 29.90 29.93
C LEU A 363 5.37 31.27 30.40
N ALA A 364 5.15 31.58 31.69
CA ALA A 364 5.60 32.88 32.27
C ALA A 364 7.12 33.05 32.27
N GLY A 365 7.87 31.95 32.30
CA GLY A 365 9.32 31.94 32.17
C GLY A 365 9.81 32.19 30.74
N LEU A 366 9.18 31.53 29.78
CA LEU A 366 9.51 31.55 28.35
C LEU A 366 9.09 32.89 27.68
N LEU A 367 7.99 33.48 28.13
CA LEU A 367 7.34 34.63 27.49
C LEU A 367 7.58 35.98 28.26
N LYS A 368 8.71 36.07 28.92
CA LYS A 368 9.13 37.30 29.58
C LYS A 368 9.55 38.38 28.60
#